data_83cd31ef687fdd8ac10f151df1f720bb
#
_entry.id   83cd31ef687fdd8ac10f151df1f720bb
#
_cell.length_a   1.000
_cell.length_b   1.000
_cell.length_c   1.000
_cell.angle_alpha   90.00
_cell.angle_beta   90.00
_cell.angle_gamma   90.00
#
_symmetry.space_group_name_H-M   'P 1'
#
loop_
_entity.id
_entity.type
_entity.pdbx_description
1 polymer ?
#
loop_
_entity_poly.entity_id
_entity_poly.type
_entity_poly.pdbx_seq_one_letter_code
_entity_poly.pdbx_strand_id
1 'polypeptide(L)'
;MAGLWSGRQPGKFRTALRRATARAALALSLVILPGCSELAQPRAAGPPSAEPPYVSLAAKYLQSVLKDRALYDAFEISGLRWVDSIKGWSWLACVHFRDRGHLRNYALFIQDNAVVDARYAVETDACETQAYTQFDLVTGVLGRPTAPVQPALY
;
A
#
# COMPACT_ATOMS: atom_id res chain seq x y z
N MET A 1 24.07 26.73 -31.50
CA MET A 1 23.06 27.78 -31.66
C MET A 1 22.57 28.16 -30.28
N ALA A 2 22.95 29.40 -29.90
CA ALA A 2 22.72 29.98 -28.58
C ALA A 2 21.34 30.62 -28.50
N GLY A 3 20.65 30.45 -27.39
CA GLY A 3 19.40 31.13 -27.08
C GLY A 3 19.38 31.58 -25.63
N LEU A 4 19.97 32.74 -25.39
CA LEU A 4 19.83 33.50 -24.14
C LEU A 4 18.39 33.99 -23.98
N TRP A 5 17.80 33.81 -22.80
CA TRP A 5 16.69 34.66 -22.37
C TRP A 5 16.98 35.20 -20.97
N SER A 6 17.35 36.50 -21.01
CA SER A 6 17.49 37.43 -19.90
C SER A 6 16.12 38.13 -19.72
N GLY A 7 15.59 38.13 -18.52
CA GLY A 7 14.35 38.85 -18.16
C GLY A 7 14.37 39.31 -16.71
N ARG A 8 15.04 40.44 -16.50
CA ARG A 8 15.14 41.20 -15.22
C ARG A 8 13.97 42.17 -15.15
N GLN A 9 13.20 42.18 -14.07
CA GLN A 9 12.48 43.35 -13.63
C GLN A 9 12.45 43.45 -12.09
N PRO A 10 12.90 44.58 -11.51
CA PRO A 10 12.75 44.88 -10.10
C PRO A 10 11.56 45.85 -9.91
N GLY A 11 10.56 45.42 -9.16
CA GLY A 11 9.47 46.27 -8.68
C GLY A 11 9.71 46.77 -7.27
N LYS A 12 10.28 47.98 -7.13
CA LYS A 12 10.30 48.74 -5.88
C LYS A 12 8.90 49.34 -5.67
N PHE A 13 8.26 49.01 -4.55
CA PHE A 13 7.22 49.89 -4.02
C PHE A 13 7.63 50.39 -2.63
N ARG A 14 7.82 51.69 -2.60
CA ARG A 14 8.08 52.54 -1.43
C ARG A 14 6.75 52.97 -0.81
N THR A 15 6.81 53.17 0.49
CA THR A 15 6.06 54.16 1.30
C THR A 15 4.59 53.87 1.54
N ALA A 16 4.19 53.79 2.83
CA ALA A 16 3.86 54.98 3.58
C ALA A 16 3.71 54.72 5.06
N LEU A 17 4.49 55.50 5.81
CA LEU A 17 4.43 55.66 7.24
C LEU A 17 3.15 56.45 7.59
N ARG A 18 2.20 55.88 8.32
CA ARG A 18 1.23 56.67 9.08
C ARG A 18 1.17 56.19 10.53
N ARG A 19 1.77 57.03 11.38
CA ARG A 19 1.56 57.01 12.84
C ARG A 19 0.12 57.47 13.10
N ALA A 20 -0.64 56.65 13.79
CA ALA A 20 -1.81 57.12 14.51
C ALA A 20 -1.83 56.46 15.90
N THR A 21 -1.58 57.28 16.89
CA THR A 21 -1.73 57.01 18.31
C THR A 21 -3.22 57.07 18.66
N ALA A 22 -3.76 56.01 19.29
CA ALA A 22 -4.95 56.13 20.14
C ALA A 22 -5.06 54.94 21.08
N ARG A 23 -4.76 55.21 22.34
CA ARG A 23 -5.44 54.94 23.61
C ARG A 23 -6.24 53.63 23.74
N ALA A 24 -5.71 52.78 24.61
CA ALA A 24 -6.33 52.13 25.77
C ALA A 24 -7.80 51.72 25.69
N ALA A 25 -8.04 50.42 25.56
CA ALA A 25 -9.15 49.74 26.21
C ALA A 25 -8.68 48.34 26.59
N LEU A 26 -8.50 48.14 27.91
CA LEU A 26 -8.33 46.83 28.53
C LEU A 26 -9.66 46.08 28.34
N ALA A 27 -9.78 45.26 27.30
CA ALA A 27 -10.81 44.26 27.21
C ALA A 27 -10.18 42.93 27.60
N LEU A 28 -10.58 42.46 28.79
CA LEU A 28 -10.25 41.15 29.34
C LEU A 28 -10.96 40.11 28.46
N SER A 29 -10.34 39.71 27.36
CA SER A 29 -10.84 38.66 26.51
C SER A 29 -10.56 37.33 27.19
N LEU A 30 -11.59 36.75 27.78
CA LEU A 30 -11.62 35.32 28.17
C LEU A 30 -11.34 34.52 26.93
N VAL A 31 -10.11 34.03 26.77
CA VAL A 31 -9.73 33.07 25.73
C VAL A 31 -10.35 31.73 26.17
N ILE A 32 -11.53 31.48 25.64
CA ILE A 32 -12.11 30.12 25.63
C ILE A 32 -11.21 29.31 24.69
N LEU A 33 -10.29 28.53 25.25
CA LEU A 33 -9.50 27.56 24.53
C LEU A 33 -10.52 26.57 23.89
N PRO A 34 -10.66 26.50 22.58
CA PRO A 34 -11.39 25.41 21.98
C PRO A 34 -10.62 24.14 22.37
N GLY A 35 -11.28 23.28 23.14
CA GLY A 35 -10.76 21.97 23.48
C GLY A 35 -10.23 21.32 22.20
N CYS A 36 -9.04 20.76 22.28
CA CYS A 36 -8.51 19.87 21.26
C CYS A 36 -9.60 18.83 20.99
N SER A 37 -10.33 19.01 19.89
CA SER A 37 -11.13 17.92 19.34
C SER A 37 -10.09 16.86 19.01
N GLU A 38 -10.01 15.87 19.88
CA GLU A 38 -9.31 14.63 19.61
C GLU A 38 -9.83 14.16 18.25
N LEU A 39 -9.01 14.37 17.24
CA LEU A 39 -9.27 13.84 15.92
C LEU A 39 -9.41 12.35 16.14
N ALA A 40 -10.66 11.89 16.23
CA ALA A 40 -10.96 10.46 16.31
C ALA A 40 -10.27 9.81 15.13
N GLN A 41 -9.12 9.19 15.40
CA GLN A 41 -8.45 8.39 14.38
C GLN A 41 -9.48 7.40 13.86
N PRO A 42 -9.69 7.32 12.55
CA PRO A 42 -10.64 6.37 12.01
C PRO A 42 -10.24 5.00 12.56
N ARG A 43 -11.13 4.47 13.42
CA ARG A 43 -10.90 3.17 14.05
C ARG A 43 -10.67 2.19 12.91
N ALA A 44 -9.53 1.49 12.94
CA ALA A 44 -9.21 0.48 11.96
C ALA A 44 -10.45 -0.41 11.73
N ALA A 45 -10.99 -0.38 10.52
CA ALA A 45 -12.10 -1.24 10.18
C ALA A 45 -11.63 -2.68 10.34
N GLY A 46 -12.31 -3.47 11.16
CA GLY A 46 -12.02 -4.89 11.27
C GLY A 46 -12.21 -5.58 9.90
N PRO A 47 -11.62 -6.76 9.72
CA PRO A 47 -11.80 -7.50 8.47
C PRO A 47 -13.29 -7.79 8.24
N PRO A 48 -13.73 -7.82 6.97
CA PRO A 48 -15.06 -8.29 6.62
C PRO A 48 -15.31 -9.70 7.15
N SER A 49 -16.56 -10.02 7.47
CA SER A 49 -16.93 -11.32 8.03
C SER A 49 -16.67 -12.51 7.09
N ALA A 50 -16.60 -12.26 5.79
CA ALA A 50 -16.33 -13.27 4.77
C ALA A 50 -15.01 -12.99 4.06
N GLU A 51 -14.15 -13.99 4.01
CA GLU A 51 -12.94 -13.95 3.21
C GLU A 51 -13.28 -14.07 1.72
N PRO A 52 -12.59 -13.30 0.84
CA PRO A 52 -12.77 -13.43 -0.60
C PRO A 52 -12.22 -14.78 -1.12
N PRO A 53 -12.66 -15.26 -2.28
CA PRO A 53 -12.09 -16.45 -2.92
C PRO A 53 -10.70 -16.14 -3.50
N TYR A 54 -9.75 -15.82 -2.63
CA TYR A 54 -8.46 -15.20 -2.97
C TYR A 54 -7.59 -16.04 -3.91
N VAL A 55 -7.64 -17.38 -3.80
CA VAL A 55 -6.83 -18.26 -4.67
C VAL A 55 -7.26 -18.12 -6.12
N SER A 56 -8.57 -18.14 -6.39
CA SER A 56 -9.09 -17.97 -7.75
C SER A 56 -8.87 -16.54 -8.27
N LEU A 57 -8.96 -15.53 -7.41
CA LEU A 57 -8.66 -14.15 -7.76
C LEU A 57 -7.18 -13.97 -8.10
N ALA A 58 -6.28 -14.54 -7.30
CA ALA A 58 -4.84 -14.54 -7.55
C ALA A 58 -4.51 -15.26 -8.87
N ALA A 59 -5.08 -16.45 -9.09
CA ALA A 59 -4.89 -17.20 -10.32
C ALA A 59 -5.32 -16.39 -11.55
N LYS A 60 -6.53 -15.82 -11.51
CA LYS A 60 -7.06 -14.98 -12.60
C LYS A 60 -6.18 -13.76 -12.86
N TYR A 61 -5.75 -13.07 -11.80
CA TYR A 61 -4.88 -11.92 -11.91
C TYR A 61 -3.53 -12.30 -12.55
N LEU A 62 -2.85 -13.30 -12.00
CA LEU A 62 -1.55 -13.75 -12.51
C LEU A 62 -1.64 -14.22 -13.97
N GLN A 63 -2.71 -14.91 -14.35
CA GLN A 63 -2.96 -15.29 -15.75
C GLN A 63 -3.06 -14.08 -16.68
N SER A 64 -3.56 -12.95 -16.18
CA SER A 64 -3.71 -11.73 -16.99
C SER A 64 -2.39 -10.96 -17.17
N VAL A 65 -1.47 -11.05 -16.19
CA VAL A 65 -0.21 -10.29 -16.20
C VAL A 65 0.99 -11.11 -16.67
N LEU A 66 0.99 -12.42 -16.44
CA LEU A 66 2.07 -13.33 -16.86
C LEU A 66 1.81 -13.80 -18.30
N LYS A 67 2.39 -13.10 -19.27
CA LYS A 67 2.11 -13.32 -20.68
C LYS A 67 2.64 -14.66 -21.21
N ASP A 68 3.84 -15.05 -20.83
CA ASP A 68 4.48 -16.29 -21.26
C ASP A 68 4.55 -17.29 -20.11
N ARG A 69 3.52 -18.12 -20.00
CA ARG A 69 3.36 -19.06 -18.88
C ARG A 69 4.47 -20.11 -18.81
N ALA A 70 5.13 -20.41 -19.91
CA ALA A 70 6.21 -21.39 -19.93
C ALA A 70 7.45 -20.95 -19.14
N LEU A 71 7.55 -19.65 -18.82
CA LEU A 71 8.65 -19.09 -18.05
C LEU A 71 8.43 -19.15 -16.54
N TYR A 72 7.23 -19.52 -16.10
CA TYR A 72 6.81 -19.46 -14.71
C TYR A 72 6.35 -20.81 -14.20
N ASP A 73 6.82 -21.18 -13.02
CA ASP A 73 6.46 -22.43 -12.35
C ASP A 73 6.40 -22.28 -10.82
N ALA A 74 6.07 -23.36 -10.13
CA ALA A 74 6.08 -23.49 -8.68
C ALA A 74 5.26 -22.39 -7.98
N PHE A 75 4.00 -22.22 -8.37
CA PHE A 75 3.12 -21.24 -7.75
C PHE A 75 2.67 -21.69 -6.36
N GLU A 76 2.89 -20.82 -5.39
CA GLU A 76 2.51 -20.98 -3.99
C GLU A 76 1.83 -19.70 -3.48
N ILE A 77 0.84 -19.84 -2.61
CA ILE A 77 0.09 -18.73 -2.05
C ILE A 77 0.00 -18.84 -0.53
N SER A 78 0.09 -17.69 0.16
CA SER A 78 -0.12 -17.63 1.61
C SER A 78 -1.60 -17.61 1.97
N GLY A 79 -1.92 -17.77 3.26
CA GLY A 79 -3.20 -17.36 3.81
C GLY A 79 -3.42 -15.85 3.69
N LEU A 80 -4.68 -15.41 3.89
CA LEU A 80 -5.05 -14.00 3.88
C LEU A 80 -4.66 -13.30 5.18
N ARG A 81 -4.27 -12.02 5.06
CA ARG A 81 -4.09 -11.09 6.18
C ARG A 81 -4.82 -9.78 5.90
N TRP A 82 -5.44 -9.21 6.92
CA TRP A 82 -6.07 -7.91 6.83
C TRP A 82 -5.04 -6.82 7.12
N VAL A 83 -4.78 -5.93 6.18
CA VAL A 83 -3.72 -4.93 6.26
C VAL A 83 -4.22 -3.56 5.82
N ASP A 84 -3.63 -2.50 6.37
CA ASP A 84 -3.78 -1.14 5.85
C ASP A 84 -2.77 -0.93 4.72
N SER A 85 -3.27 -0.64 3.54
CA SER A 85 -2.49 -0.44 2.32
C SER A 85 -2.67 0.97 1.77
N ILE A 86 -1.89 1.34 0.76
CA ILE A 86 -2.04 2.64 0.07
C ILE A 86 -3.45 2.82 -0.51
N LYS A 87 -4.13 1.72 -0.85
CA LYS A 87 -5.51 1.71 -1.34
C LYS A 87 -6.56 1.60 -0.22
N GLY A 88 -6.11 1.69 1.04
CA GLY A 88 -6.93 1.47 2.22
C GLY A 88 -6.91 0.01 2.68
N TRP A 89 -7.78 -0.30 3.62
CA TRP A 89 -7.87 -1.63 4.21
C TRP A 89 -8.16 -2.71 3.16
N SER A 90 -7.32 -3.72 3.12
CA SER A 90 -7.33 -4.76 2.09
C SER A 90 -6.98 -6.12 2.67
N TRP A 91 -7.44 -7.18 2.04
CA TRP A 91 -6.87 -8.49 2.23
C TRP A 91 -5.56 -8.60 1.45
N LEU A 92 -4.50 -9.03 2.11
CA LEU A 92 -3.20 -9.31 1.52
C LEU A 92 -3.00 -10.81 1.40
N ALA A 93 -2.71 -11.27 0.18
CA ALA A 93 -2.18 -12.59 -0.10
C ALA A 93 -0.78 -12.45 -0.69
N CYS A 94 0.17 -13.22 -0.18
CA CYS A 94 1.50 -13.31 -0.75
C CYS A 94 1.56 -14.47 -1.74
N VAL A 95 2.21 -14.28 -2.88
CA VAL A 95 2.39 -15.33 -3.88
C VAL A 95 3.87 -15.50 -4.19
N HIS A 96 4.32 -16.72 -4.13
CA HIS A 96 5.63 -17.15 -4.62
C HIS A 96 5.48 -17.83 -5.98
N PHE A 97 6.41 -17.58 -6.87
CA PHE A 97 6.57 -18.34 -8.10
C PHE A 97 8.00 -18.20 -8.62
N ARG A 98 8.39 -19.08 -9.54
CA ARG A 98 9.67 -18.96 -10.22
C ARG A 98 9.49 -18.32 -11.58
N ASP A 99 10.34 -17.35 -11.88
CA ASP A 99 10.48 -16.71 -13.18
C ASP A 99 11.85 -17.10 -13.72
N ARG A 100 11.90 -17.98 -14.72
CA ARG A 100 13.16 -18.52 -15.27
C ARG A 100 14.10 -19.08 -14.20
N GLY A 101 13.53 -19.81 -13.22
CA GLY A 101 14.25 -20.37 -12.08
C GLY A 101 14.52 -19.42 -10.91
N HIS A 102 14.25 -18.12 -11.04
CA HIS A 102 14.42 -17.14 -9.97
C HIS A 102 13.14 -17.01 -9.16
N LEU A 103 13.23 -17.17 -7.84
CA LEU A 103 12.10 -16.97 -6.94
C LEU A 103 11.64 -15.51 -6.99
N ARG A 104 10.33 -15.31 -7.14
CA ARG A 104 9.66 -14.02 -7.10
C ARG A 104 8.61 -14.03 -6.03
N ASN A 105 8.52 -12.93 -5.29
CA ASN A 105 7.55 -12.73 -4.23
C ASN A 105 6.64 -11.57 -4.62
N TYR A 106 5.35 -11.83 -4.72
CA TYR A 106 4.34 -10.83 -5.02
C TYR A 106 3.40 -10.66 -3.83
N ALA A 107 3.04 -9.41 -3.57
CA ALA A 107 1.98 -9.03 -2.65
C ALA A 107 0.75 -8.64 -3.47
N LEU A 108 -0.37 -9.33 -3.25
CA LEU A 108 -1.66 -9.07 -3.90
C LEU A 108 -2.62 -8.47 -2.87
N PHE A 109 -3.14 -7.29 -3.16
CA PHE A 109 -4.10 -6.59 -2.31
C PHE A 109 -5.50 -6.75 -2.90
N ILE A 110 -6.43 -7.27 -2.10
CA ILE A 110 -7.77 -7.66 -2.54
C ILE A 110 -8.80 -6.86 -1.76
N GLN A 111 -9.71 -6.21 -2.49
CA GLN A 111 -10.90 -5.54 -1.97
C GLN A 111 -12.10 -5.94 -2.84
N ASP A 112 -13.28 -6.07 -2.26
CA ASP A 112 -14.54 -6.31 -2.98
C ASP A 112 -14.46 -7.42 -4.04
N ASN A 113 -13.78 -8.53 -3.71
CA ASN A 113 -13.53 -9.66 -4.60
C ASN A 113 -12.74 -9.32 -5.87
N ALA A 114 -11.88 -8.31 -5.82
CA ALA A 114 -10.99 -7.95 -6.90
C ALA A 114 -9.56 -7.69 -6.39
N VAL A 115 -8.56 -8.01 -7.18
CA VAL A 115 -7.17 -7.58 -6.94
C VAL A 115 -7.09 -6.10 -7.33
N VAL A 116 -6.96 -5.22 -6.33
CA VAL A 116 -6.93 -3.76 -6.52
C VAL A 116 -5.52 -3.20 -6.65
N ASP A 117 -4.53 -3.95 -6.16
CA ASP A 117 -3.11 -3.64 -6.30
C ASP A 117 -2.28 -4.92 -6.25
N ALA A 118 -1.14 -4.91 -6.95
CA ALA A 118 -0.19 -6.01 -6.94
C ALA A 118 1.22 -5.50 -7.25
N ARG A 119 2.18 -5.95 -6.47
CA ARG A 119 3.58 -5.52 -6.61
C ARG A 119 4.55 -6.60 -6.14
N TYR A 120 5.82 -6.43 -6.44
CA TYR A 120 6.85 -7.18 -5.74
C TYR A 120 6.75 -6.91 -4.24
N ALA A 121 6.74 -7.99 -3.46
CA ALA A 121 6.65 -7.89 -2.00
C ALA A 121 7.88 -7.14 -1.45
N VAL A 122 7.62 -6.28 -0.48
CA VAL A 122 8.63 -5.58 0.30
C VAL A 122 8.61 -6.08 1.75
N GLU A 123 9.62 -5.75 2.53
CA GLU A 123 9.77 -6.21 3.91
C GLU A 123 8.51 -5.96 4.77
N THR A 124 7.89 -4.80 4.61
CA THR A 124 6.67 -4.43 5.35
C THR A 124 5.46 -5.29 5.02
N ASP A 125 5.46 -5.97 3.88
CA ASP A 125 4.41 -6.92 3.54
C ASP A 125 4.55 -8.23 4.32
N ALA A 126 5.73 -8.49 4.92
CA ALA A 126 6.06 -9.67 5.70
C ALA A 126 5.71 -11.00 4.98
N CYS A 127 5.86 -11.02 3.64
CA CYS A 127 5.59 -12.20 2.84
C CYS A 127 6.55 -13.34 3.15
N GLU A 128 7.78 -13.02 3.54
CA GLU A 128 8.83 -14.02 3.83
C GLU A 128 8.52 -14.89 5.06
N THR A 129 7.66 -14.40 5.95
CA THR A 129 7.32 -15.09 7.20
C THR A 129 6.03 -15.90 7.12
N GLN A 130 5.38 -15.93 5.94
CA GLN A 130 4.11 -16.61 5.76
C GLN A 130 4.30 -18.10 5.47
N ALA A 131 3.30 -18.90 5.86
CA ALA A 131 3.19 -20.28 5.39
C ALA A 131 2.56 -20.29 3.99
N TYR A 132 3.09 -21.13 3.11
CA TYR A 132 2.67 -21.21 1.72
C TYR A 132 2.05 -22.56 1.40
N THR A 133 1.10 -22.53 0.48
CA THR A 133 0.46 -23.72 -0.08
C THR A 133 0.54 -23.63 -1.60
N GLN A 134 0.94 -24.71 -2.25
CA GLN A 134 0.93 -24.77 -3.70
C GLN A 134 -0.49 -24.60 -4.25
N PHE A 135 -0.61 -23.92 -5.36
CA PHE A 135 -1.87 -23.84 -6.09
C PHE A 135 -1.66 -23.96 -7.60
N ASP A 136 -2.67 -24.45 -8.25
CA ASP A 136 -2.68 -24.55 -9.72
C ASP A 136 -3.12 -23.22 -10.31
N LEU A 137 -2.26 -22.62 -11.15
CA LEU A 137 -2.53 -21.33 -11.76
C LEU A 137 -3.73 -21.36 -12.72
N VAL A 138 -4.00 -22.51 -13.35
CA VAL A 138 -5.07 -22.65 -14.35
C VAL A 138 -6.43 -22.80 -13.69
N THR A 139 -6.50 -23.67 -12.69
CA THR A 139 -7.76 -24.02 -12.02
C THR A 139 -8.06 -23.12 -10.82
N GLY A 140 -7.04 -22.44 -10.26
CA GLY A 140 -7.17 -21.67 -9.02
C GLY A 140 -7.48 -22.55 -7.80
N VAL A 141 -7.06 -23.81 -7.81
CA VAL A 141 -7.28 -24.76 -6.71
C VAL A 141 -6.00 -24.94 -5.90
N LEU A 142 -6.13 -24.98 -4.57
CA LEU A 142 -5.03 -25.28 -3.68
C LEU A 142 -4.57 -26.71 -3.84
N GLY A 143 -3.27 -26.89 -3.93
CA GLY A 143 -2.62 -28.19 -3.90
C GLY A 143 -2.35 -28.68 -2.45
N ARG A 144 -1.42 -29.63 -2.34
CA ARG A 144 -0.98 -30.10 -1.03
C ARG A 144 -0.12 -29.01 -0.36
N PRO A 145 -0.26 -28.79 0.98
CA PRO A 145 0.61 -27.88 1.71
C PRO A 145 2.08 -28.25 1.50
N THR A 146 2.90 -27.27 1.15
CA THR A 146 4.36 -27.44 1.13
C THR A 146 4.83 -27.50 2.56
N ALA A 147 5.51 -28.58 2.96
CA ALA A 147 6.09 -28.66 4.28
C ALA A 147 7.03 -27.48 4.50
N PRO A 148 7.01 -26.82 5.69
CA PRO A 148 7.91 -25.70 5.96
C PRO A 148 9.36 -26.19 5.78
N VAL A 149 10.12 -25.44 4.98
CA VAL A 149 11.57 -25.67 4.84
C VAL A 149 12.19 -25.42 6.22
N GLN A 150 12.53 -26.48 6.91
CA GLN A 150 13.32 -26.35 8.14
C GLN A 150 14.66 -25.73 7.76
N PRO A 151 15.08 -24.61 8.39
CA PRO A 151 16.43 -24.11 8.20
C PRO A 151 17.39 -25.21 8.65
N ALA A 152 18.31 -25.58 7.75
CA ALA A 152 19.35 -26.52 8.08
C ALA A 152 20.14 -25.96 9.27
N LEU A 153 20.09 -26.66 10.40
CA LEU A 153 20.94 -26.36 11.55
C LEU A 153 22.37 -26.73 11.16
N TYR A 154 23.18 -25.73 10.87
CA TYR A 154 24.62 -25.84 10.76
C TYR A 154 25.26 -25.45 12.08
#